data_09b37cc91925a9bed233142098c8dd1c
#
_entry.id   09b37cc91925a9bed233142098c8dd1c
#
_cell.length_a   1.000
_cell.length_b   1.000
_cell.length_c   1.000
_cell.angle_alpha   90.00
_cell.angle_beta   90.00
_cell.angle_gamma   90.00
#
_symmetry.space_group_name_H-M   'P 1'
#
loop_
_entity.id
_entity.type
_entity.pdbx_description
1 polymer ?
#
loop_
_entity_poly.entity_id
_entity_poly.type
_entity_poly.pdbx_seq_one_letter_code
_entity_poly.pdbx_strand_id
1 'polypeptide(L)'
;MRPLRHDKLNINIWSEQELCYVIYNYPLLCLGSFLTEALFLWIEQELQMKELAERLRQSRKDGESAENQLLLILQDCDYYDVSEVREFGARIQELKKKPLFELSYMEAMILYRSDKLQMAYDRMEEAVRQLDQEFRQTKEEPGMDALLSRKADIFCDMAAIRLRMFDTSRALELLASSEMCSANHRAGQMRYLINGTGDLSDMEKQQLDEEKEAARERARLSPAYKEVEALFEKDSVRIFKDADEIVRNWKRTYRAML
;
A
#
# COMPACT_ATOMS: atom_id res chain seq x y z
N MET A 1 2.06 -30.29 1.29
CA MET A 1 1.51 -29.11 0.59
C MET A 1 2.51 -27.98 0.67
N ARG A 2 2.93 -27.42 -0.44
CA ARG A 2 3.83 -26.26 -0.52
C ARG A 2 2.97 -25.00 -0.65
N PRO A 3 3.28 -23.90 0.06
CA PRO A 3 2.50 -22.68 -0.08
C PRO A 3 2.79 -21.99 -1.42
N LEU A 4 1.78 -21.30 -1.95
CA LEU A 4 1.96 -20.33 -3.00
C LEU A 4 2.40 -19.01 -2.39
N ARG A 5 3.48 -18.41 -2.90
CA ARG A 5 3.94 -17.09 -2.48
C ARG A 5 3.20 -15.99 -3.25
N HIS A 6 2.57 -15.06 -2.55
CA HIS A 6 2.09 -13.81 -3.15
C HIS A 6 3.11 -12.71 -2.87
N ASP A 7 3.96 -12.38 -3.87
CA ASP A 7 5.13 -11.53 -3.68
C ASP A 7 4.78 -10.11 -3.22
N LYS A 8 3.78 -9.47 -3.83
CA LYS A 8 3.37 -8.11 -3.48
C LYS A 8 2.85 -7.97 -2.05
N LEU A 9 2.08 -8.94 -1.55
CA LEU A 9 1.59 -8.96 -0.18
C LEU A 9 2.61 -9.57 0.79
N ASN A 10 3.61 -10.26 0.28
CA ASN A 10 4.61 -10.99 1.05
C ASN A 10 4.01 -12.05 1.99
N ILE A 11 2.96 -12.73 1.55
CA ILE A 11 2.26 -13.78 2.29
C ILE A 11 2.40 -15.12 1.60
N ASN A 12 2.25 -16.19 2.36
CA ASN A 12 2.12 -17.54 1.86
C ASN A 12 0.66 -17.95 1.90
N ILE A 13 0.15 -18.48 0.79
CA ILE A 13 -1.20 -18.99 0.62
C ILE A 13 -1.12 -20.52 0.70
N TRP A 14 -1.86 -21.11 1.64
CA TRP A 14 -1.80 -22.54 1.94
C TRP A 14 -3.06 -23.30 1.51
N SER A 15 -4.15 -22.60 1.26
CA SER A 15 -5.44 -23.22 0.96
C SER A 15 -6.19 -22.48 -0.14
N GLU A 16 -7.18 -23.18 -0.68
CA GLU A 16 -8.15 -22.64 -1.63
C GLU A 16 -8.89 -21.42 -1.05
N GLN A 17 -9.31 -21.51 0.22
CA GLN A 17 -10.02 -20.43 0.91
C GLN A 17 -9.15 -19.17 1.05
N GLU A 18 -7.87 -19.35 1.38
CA GLU A 18 -6.91 -18.23 1.43
C GLU A 18 -6.67 -17.61 0.05
N LEU A 19 -6.61 -18.45 -1.02
CA LEU A 19 -6.51 -17.96 -2.39
C LEU A 19 -7.72 -17.11 -2.75
N CYS A 20 -8.93 -17.61 -2.49
CA CYS A 20 -10.18 -16.88 -2.73
C CYS A 20 -10.25 -15.59 -1.93
N TYR A 21 -9.86 -15.62 -0.65
CA TYR A 21 -9.80 -14.43 0.20
C TYR A 21 -8.87 -13.35 -0.39
N VAL A 22 -7.68 -13.75 -0.84
CA VAL A 22 -6.70 -12.81 -1.43
C VAL A 22 -7.24 -12.20 -2.73
N ILE A 23 -7.81 -13.01 -3.60
CA ILE A 23 -8.40 -12.53 -4.86
C ILE A 23 -9.54 -11.55 -4.58
N TYR A 24 -10.45 -11.92 -3.68
CA TYR A 24 -11.63 -11.11 -3.38
C TYR A 24 -11.30 -9.77 -2.74
N ASN A 25 -10.35 -9.75 -1.79
CA ASN A 25 -10.02 -8.54 -1.04
C ASN A 25 -8.95 -7.66 -1.71
N TYR A 26 -8.07 -8.25 -2.55
CA TYR A 26 -6.96 -7.55 -3.20
C TYR A 26 -6.94 -7.70 -4.72
N PRO A 27 -8.07 -7.46 -5.44
CA PRO A 27 -8.16 -7.72 -6.87
C PRO A 27 -7.11 -6.99 -7.70
N LEU A 28 -6.78 -5.74 -7.37
CA LEU A 28 -5.76 -4.95 -8.08
C LEU A 28 -4.37 -5.58 -8.04
N LEU A 29 -4.02 -6.26 -6.93
CA LEU A 29 -2.75 -6.97 -6.81
C LEU A 29 -2.74 -8.31 -7.56
N CYS A 30 -3.94 -8.85 -7.86
CA CYS A 30 -4.12 -10.12 -8.55
C CYS A 30 -4.28 -9.97 -10.07
N LEU A 31 -4.82 -8.84 -10.56
CA LEU A 31 -5.08 -8.59 -11.98
C LEU A 31 -3.83 -8.53 -12.89
N GLY A 32 -2.66 -8.29 -12.33
CA GLY A 32 -1.43 -8.16 -13.09
C GLY A 32 -0.60 -9.45 -13.11
N SER A 33 0.47 -9.46 -12.35
CA SER A 33 1.49 -10.51 -12.36
C SER A 33 1.15 -11.77 -11.55
N PHE A 34 0.00 -11.85 -10.90
CA PHE A 34 -0.36 -12.97 -10.03
C PHE A 34 -0.84 -14.21 -10.80
N LEU A 35 -1.61 -14.01 -11.87
CA LEU A 35 -2.08 -15.08 -12.74
C LEU A 35 -0.94 -15.65 -13.59
N THR A 36 -0.15 -16.55 -13.04
CA THR A 36 1.02 -17.14 -13.68
C THR A 36 0.89 -18.65 -13.85
N GLU A 37 1.74 -19.26 -14.64
CA GLU A 37 1.82 -20.73 -14.73
C GLU A 37 2.17 -21.37 -13.37
N ALA A 38 2.95 -20.68 -12.54
CA ALA A 38 3.25 -21.14 -11.20
C ALA A 38 2.01 -21.25 -10.31
N LEU A 39 1.07 -20.30 -10.41
CA LEU A 39 -0.24 -20.39 -9.75
C LEU A 39 -1.04 -21.59 -10.28
N PHE A 40 -1.09 -21.80 -11.60
CA PHE A 40 -1.86 -22.89 -12.18
C PHE A 40 -1.27 -24.27 -11.81
N LEU A 41 0.03 -24.40 -11.79
CA LEU A 41 0.70 -25.60 -11.29
C LEU A 41 0.43 -25.84 -9.79
N TRP A 42 0.40 -24.80 -9.00
CA TRP A 42 0.07 -24.91 -7.58
C TRP A 42 -1.38 -25.34 -7.36
N ILE A 43 -2.34 -24.77 -8.10
CA ILE A 43 -3.74 -25.20 -8.09
C ILE A 43 -3.87 -26.68 -8.46
N GLU A 44 -3.14 -27.11 -9.51
CA GLU A 44 -3.16 -28.49 -9.99
C GLU A 44 -2.55 -29.48 -9.00
N GLN A 45 -1.35 -29.16 -8.49
CA GLN A 45 -0.52 -30.10 -7.75
C GLN A 45 -0.77 -30.08 -6.24
N GLU A 46 -0.95 -28.91 -5.68
CA GLU A 46 -1.09 -28.76 -4.22
C GLU A 46 -2.55 -28.75 -3.79
N LEU A 47 -3.44 -28.07 -4.52
CA LEU A 47 -4.89 -28.09 -4.26
C LEU A 47 -5.60 -29.31 -4.90
N GLN A 48 -4.94 -30.07 -5.78
CA GLN A 48 -5.50 -31.21 -6.52
C GLN A 48 -6.69 -30.84 -7.45
N MET A 49 -6.82 -29.55 -7.84
CA MET A 49 -7.89 -29.03 -8.68
C MET A 49 -7.47 -29.02 -10.15
N LYS A 50 -7.27 -30.20 -10.75
CA LYS A 50 -6.75 -30.35 -12.12
C LYS A 50 -7.65 -29.69 -13.17
N GLU A 51 -8.97 -29.87 -13.03
CA GLU A 51 -9.94 -29.32 -13.99
C GLU A 51 -9.91 -27.79 -14.01
N LEU A 52 -9.83 -27.15 -12.84
CA LEU A 52 -9.70 -25.70 -12.74
C LEU A 52 -8.40 -25.22 -13.40
N ALA A 53 -7.28 -25.88 -13.13
CA ALA A 53 -5.99 -25.50 -13.72
C ALA A 53 -6.00 -25.62 -15.25
N GLU A 54 -6.62 -26.66 -15.80
CA GLU A 54 -6.78 -26.83 -17.25
C GLU A 54 -7.67 -25.73 -17.86
N ARG A 55 -8.79 -25.43 -17.22
CA ARG A 55 -9.71 -24.35 -17.63
C ARG A 55 -9.01 -23.00 -17.62
N LEU A 56 -8.19 -22.69 -16.60
CA LEU A 56 -7.40 -21.46 -16.53
C LEU A 56 -6.34 -21.38 -17.65
N ARG A 57 -5.66 -22.48 -17.97
CA ARG A 57 -4.73 -22.52 -19.09
C ARG A 57 -5.43 -22.35 -20.44
N GLN A 58 -6.62 -22.93 -20.59
CA GLN A 58 -7.43 -22.77 -21.81
C GLN A 58 -7.91 -21.33 -21.94
N SER A 59 -8.49 -20.76 -20.90
CA SER A 59 -8.92 -19.34 -20.83
C SER A 59 -7.78 -18.39 -21.24
N ARG A 60 -6.54 -18.67 -20.77
CA ARG A 60 -5.37 -17.90 -21.17
C ARG A 60 -5.03 -18.06 -22.66
N LYS A 61 -5.07 -19.28 -23.21
CA LYS A 61 -4.82 -19.54 -24.64
C LYS A 61 -5.85 -18.85 -25.53
N ASP A 62 -7.09 -18.79 -25.07
CA ASP A 62 -8.20 -18.16 -25.78
C ASP A 62 -8.15 -16.62 -25.67
N GLY A 63 -7.18 -16.07 -24.93
CA GLY A 63 -6.98 -14.64 -24.77
C GLY A 63 -8.02 -13.97 -23.85
N GLU A 64 -8.66 -14.74 -22.99
CA GLU A 64 -9.61 -14.19 -22.03
C GLU A 64 -8.93 -13.25 -21.04
N SER A 65 -9.70 -12.30 -20.53
CA SER A 65 -9.21 -11.28 -19.62
C SER A 65 -8.79 -11.87 -18.26
N ALA A 66 -7.87 -11.21 -17.59
CA ALA A 66 -7.43 -11.59 -16.24
C ALA A 66 -8.60 -11.65 -15.25
N GLU A 67 -9.59 -10.78 -15.43
CA GLU A 67 -10.79 -10.74 -14.58
C GLU A 67 -11.62 -12.03 -14.72
N ASN A 68 -11.80 -12.52 -15.96
CA ASN A 68 -12.51 -13.77 -16.21
C ASN A 68 -11.81 -14.94 -15.52
N GLN A 69 -10.47 -14.96 -15.55
CA GLN A 69 -9.69 -15.98 -14.85
C GLN A 69 -9.85 -15.88 -13.32
N LEU A 70 -9.87 -14.67 -12.73
CA LEU A 70 -10.15 -14.50 -11.30
C LEU A 70 -11.58 -14.95 -10.93
N LEU A 71 -12.58 -14.58 -11.76
CA LEU A 71 -13.96 -15.02 -11.57
C LEU A 71 -14.07 -16.53 -11.66
N LEU A 72 -13.36 -17.17 -12.60
CA LEU A 72 -13.34 -18.61 -12.76
C LEU A 72 -12.83 -19.31 -11.49
N ILE A 73 -11.75 -18.78 -10.87
CA ILE A 73 -11.23 -19.31 -9.61
C ILE A 73 -12.27 -19.19 -8.50
N LEU A 74 -12.87 -18.00 -8.32
CA LEU A 74 -13.85 -17.77 -7.25
C LEU A 74 -15.12 -18.63 -7.42
N GLN A 75 -15.55 -18.90 -8.66
CA GLN A 75 -16.71 -19.74 -8.95
C GLN A 75 -16.44 -21.22 -8.71
N ASP A 76 -15.24 -21.69 -9.04
CA ASP A 76 -14.88 -23.12 -8.97
C ASP A 76 -14.57 -23.55 -7.54
N CYS A 77 -14.08 -22.62 -6.73
CA CYS A 77 -13.68 -22.88 -5.35
C CYS A 77 -14.84 -22.91 -4.33
N ASP A 78 -16.02 -22.46 -4.71
CA ASP A 78 -17.25 -22.47 -3.89
C ASP A 78 -17.09 -21.91 -2.44
N TYR A 79 -16.12 -20.97 -2.29
CA TYR A 79 -15.86 -20.32 -0.99
C TYR A 79 -16.77 -19.10 -0.77
N TYR A 80 -17.06 -18.37 -1.84
CA TYR A 80 -18.01 -17.27 -1.89
C TYR A 80 -19.30 -17.70 -2.58
N ASP A 81 -20.43 -17.19 -2.12
CA ASP A 81 -21.70 -17.48 -2.75
C ASP A 81 -21.84 -16.75 -4.11
N VAL A 82 -22.86 -17.13 -4.88
CA VAL A 82 -23.12 -16.58 -6.21
C VAL A 82 -23.34 -15.06 -6.17
N SER A 83 -23.91 -14.52 -5.09
CA SER A 83 -24.12 -13.08 -4.92
C SER A 83 -22.79 -12.34 -4.72
N GLU A 84 -21.93 -12.88 -3.85
CA GLU A 84 -20.61 -12.31 -3.57
C GLU A 84 -19.72 -12.33 -4.81
N VAL A 85 -19.71 -13.43 -5.58
CA VAL A 85 -18.98 -13.52 -6.85
C VAL A 85 -19.51 -12.50 -7.87
N ARG A 86 -20.82 -12.27 -7.91
CA ARG A 86 -21.43 -11.24 -8.78
C ARG A 86 -21.01 -9.84 -8.35
N GLU A 87 -21.00 -9.55 -7.04
CA GLU A 87 -20.52 -8.28 -6.50
C GLU A 87 -19.05 -8.04 -6.82
N PHE A 88 -18.21 -9.08 -6.70
CA PHE A 88 -16.82 -9.02 -7.12
C PHE A 88 -16.69 -8.64 -8.60
N GLY A 89 -17.46 -9.30 -9.49
CA GLY A 89 -17.50 -8.98 -10.92
C GLY A 89 -17.89 -7.51 -11.17
N ALA A 90 -18.93 -7.01 -10.51
CA ALA A 90 -19.36 -5.62 -10.61
C ALA A 90 -18.26 -4.66 -10.14
N ARG A 91 -17.60 -4.95 -9.02
CA ARG A 91 -16.47 -4.17 -8.50
C ARG A 91 -15.30 -4.11 -9.48
N ILE A 92 -14.96 -5.21 -10.14
CA ILE A 92 -13.91 -5.23 -11.18
C ILE A 92 -14.31 -4.33 -12.36
N GLN A 93 -15.56 -4.37 -12.80
CA GLN A 93 -16.03 -3.50 -13.90
C GLN A 93 -15.95 -2.00 -13.53
N GLU A 94 -16.23 -1.64 -12.28
CA GLU A 94 -16.04 -0.26 -11.80
C GLU A 94 -14.57 0.14 -11.76
N LEU A 95 -13.68 -0.76 -11.37
CA LEU A 95 -12.23 -0.51 -11.41
C LEU A 95 -11.75 -0.23 -12.84
N LYS A 96 -12.24 -0.95 -13.84
CA LYS A 96 -11.88 -0.74 -15.25
C LYS A 96 -12.25 0.66 -15.80
N LYS A 97 -13.24 1.30 -15.23
CA LYS A 97 -13.62 2.67 -15.62
C LYS A 97 -12.69 3.74 -15.09
N LYS A 98 -11.83 3.40 -14.12
CA LYS A 98 -10.92 4.37 -13.51
C LYS A 98 -9.71 4.61 -14.40
N PRO A 99 -9.17 5.85 -14.39
CA PRO A 99 -7.91 6.15 -15.09
C PRO A 99 -6.75 5.32 -14.51
N LEU A 100 -5.73 5.08 -15.33
CA LEU A 100 -4.59 4.25 -14.95
C LEU A 100 -3.86 4.77 -13.70
N PHE A 101 -3.69 6.08 -13.58
CA PHE A 101 -3.05 6.69 -12.41
C PHE A 101 -3.83 6.41 -11.13
N GLU A 102 -5.16 6.40 -11.19
CA GLU A 102 -6.00 6.10 -10.02
C GLU A 102 -5.89 4.64 -9.59
N LEU A 103 -5.82 3.71 -10.55
CA LEU A 103 -5.57 2.29 -10.26
C LEU A 103 -4.19 2.08 -9.63
N SER A 104 -3.16 2.73 -10.15
CA SER A 104 -1.81 2.68 -9.59
C SER A 104 -1.74 3.27 -8.18
N TYR A 105 -2.45 4.38 -7.93
CA TYR A 105 -2.58 4.96 -6.59
C TYR A 105 -3.32 4.03 -5.62
N MET A 106 -4.43 3.43 -6.04
CA MET A 106 -5.18 2.47 -5.20
C MET A 106 -4.32 1.25 -4.85
N GLU A 107 -3.55 0.73 -5.80
CA GLU A 107 -2.59 -0.35 -5.56
C GLU A 107 -1.52 0.09 -4.54
N ALA A 108 -0.97 1.28 -4.68
CA ALA A 108 -0.01 1.85 -3.75
C ALA A 108 -0.56 1.96 -2.31
N MET A 109 -1.82 2.37 -2.17
CA MET A 109 -2.49 2.45 -0.86
C MET A 109 -2.68 1.09 -0.20
N ILE A 110 -2.95 0.04 -0.98
CA ILE A 110 -3.00 -1.35 -0.47
C ILE A 110 -1.61 -1.75 0.05
N LEU A 111 -0.56 -1.52 -0.74
CA LEU A 111 0.82 -1.81 -0.37
C LEU A 111 1.26 -1.04 0.89
N TYR A 112 0.89 0.24 0.98
CA TYR A 112 1.16 1.07 2.17
C TYR A 112 0.52 0.52 3.44
N ARG A 113 -0.75 0.09 3.36
CA ARG A 113 -1.46 -0.54 4.49
C ARG A 113 -0.89 -1.91 4.87
N SER A 114 -0.23 -2.57 3.92
CA SER A 114 0.46 -3.86 4.13
C SER A 114 1.93 -3.70 4.53
N ASP A 115 2.35 -2.49 4.94
CA ASP A 115 3.72 -2.13 5.35
C ASP A 115 4.79 -2.38 4.27
N LYS A 116 4.39 -2.38 2.99
CA LYS A 116 5.31 -2.49 1.83
C LYS A 116 5.69 -1.09 1.35
N LEU A 117 6.40 -0.34 2.21
CA LEU A 117 6.63 1.09 2.04
C LEU A 117 7.35 1.44 0.74
N GLN A 118 8.42 0.72 0.39
CA GLN A 118 9.15 1.00 -0.85
C GLN A 118 8.30 0.69 -2.09
N MET A 119 7.63 -0.46 -2.11
CA MET A 119 6.76 -0.83 -3.23
C MET A 119 5.57 0.15 -3.37
N ALA A 120 5.02 0.61 -2.25
CA ALA A 120 3.97 1.63 -2.24
C ALA A 120 4.48 2.95 -2.84
N TYR A 121 5.67 3.37 -2.44
CA TYR A 121 6.31 4.57 -2.97
C TYR A 121 6.54 4.49 -4.48
N ASP A 122 7.16 3.39 -4.96
CA ASP A 122 7.42 3.16 -6.39
C ASP A 122 6.13 3.16 -7.21
N ARG A 123 5.06 2.60 -6.64
CA ARG A 123 3.75 2.58 -7.29
C ARG A 123 3.06 3.96 -7.31
N MET A 124 3.27 4.80 -6.28
CA MET A 124 2.83 6.20 -6.30
C MET A 124 3.62 7.03 -7.32
N GLU A 125 4.93 6.80 -7.47
CA GLU A 125 5.71 7.45 -8.55
C GLU A 125 5.16 7.09 -9.94
N GLU A 126 4.74 5.84 -10.15
CA GLU A 126 4.09 5.43 -11.39
C GLU A 126 2.75 6.17 -11.58
N ALA A 127 1.94 6.28 -10.51
CA ALA A 127 0.69 7.05 -10.56
C ALA A 127 0.92 8.50 -10.94
N VAL A 128 1.96 9.16 -10.41
CA VAL A 128 2.33 10.53 -10.78
C VAL A 128 2.72 10.61 -12.25
N ARG A 129 3.54 9.68 -12.76
CA ARG A 129 3.92 9.66 -14.20
C ARG A 129 2.71 9.51 -15.12
N GLN A 130 1.78 8.63 -14.79
CA GLN A 130 0.55 8.41 -15.56
C GLN A 130 -0.37 9.63 -15.50
N LEU A 131 -0.49 10.28 -14.34
CA LEU A 131 -1.25 11.50 -14.17
C LEU A 131 -0.65 12.65 -15.00
N ASP A 132 0.68 12.77 -15.08
CA ASP A 132 1.35 13.74 -15.93
C ASP A 132 1.10 13.49 -17.43
N GLN A 133 0.92 12.24 -17.84
CA GLN A 133 0.53 11.92 -19.22
C GLN A 133 -0.92 12.34 -19.50
N GLU A 134 -1.84 12.07 -18.56
CA GLU A 134 -3.24 12.47 -18.67
C GLU A 134 -3.38 14.00 -18.69
N PHE A 135 -2.63 14.70 -17.82
CA PHE A 135 -2.58 16.16 -17.77
C PHE A 135 -2.19 16.78 -19.14
N ARG A 136 -1.21 16.19 -19.85
CA ARG A 136 -0.81 16.65 -21.19
C ARG A 136 -1.89 16.45 -22.25
N GLN A 137 -2.82 15.55 -22.03
CA GLN A 137 -3.91 15.26 -22.97
C GLN A 137 -5.18 16.05 -22.65
N THR A 138 -5.32 16.55 -21.42
CA THR A 138 -6.47 17.32 -20.95
C THR A 138 -6.36 18.76 -21.47
N LYS A 139 -7.43 19.27 -22.10
CA LYS A 139 -7.47 20.61 -22.71
C LYS A 139 -8.37 21.58 -21.95
N GLU A 140 -9.18 21.09 -21.02
CA GLU A 140 -10.16 21.88 -20.29
C GLU A 140 -9.61 22.27 -18.92
N GLU A 141 -9.67 23.57 -18.57
CA GLU A 141 -9.16 24.10 -17.30
C GLU A 141 -9.72 23.38 -16.05
N PRO A 142 -11.05 23.14 -15.90
CA PRO A 142 -11.57 22.45 -14.73
C PRO A 142 -10.98 21.04 -14.55
N GLY A 143 -10.72 20.33 -15.64
CA GLY A 143 -10.08 19.01 -15.61
C GLY A 143 -8.62 19.09 -15.20
N MET A 144 -7.90 20.11 -15.63
CA MET A 144 -6.50 20.35 -15.26
C MET A 144 -6.34 20.65 -13.77
N ASP A 145 -7.20 21.49 -13.20
CA ASP A 145 -7.17 21.82 -11.77
C ASP A 145 -7.46 20.58 -10.89
N ALA A 146 -8.40 19.74 -11.30
CA ALA A 146 -8.69 18.49 -10.62
C ALA A 146 -7.48 17.53 -10.62
N LEU A 147 -6.78 17.42 -11.76
CA LEU A 147 -5.58 16.60 -11.87
C LEU A 147 -4.41 17.18 -11.04
N LEU A 148 -4.22 18.49 -11.00
CA LEU A 148 -3.21 19.14 -10.17
C LEU A 148 -3.49 18.95 -8.69
N SER A 149 -4.75 19.12 -8.26
CA SER A 149 -5.17 18.84 -6.88
C SER A 149 -4.92 17.37 -6.51
N ARG A 150 -5.26 16.44 -7.39
CA ARG A 150 -5.01 15.02 -7.18
C ARG A 150 -3.52 14.70 -7.08
N LYS A 151 -2.70 15.34 -7.92
CA LYS A 151 -1.24 15.21 -7.86
C LYS A 151 -0.67 15.72 -6.54
N ALA A 152 -1.19 16.82 -6.04
CA ALA A 152 -0.81 17.39 -4.75
C ALA A 152 -1.10 16.40 -3.61
N ASP A 153 -2.27 15.75 -3.62
CA ASP A 153 -2.62 14.72 -2.63
C ASP A 153 -1.68 13.51 -2.68
N ILE A 154 -1.35 13.03 -3.87
CA ILE A 154 -0.40 11.91 -4.05
C ILE A 154 0.97 12.27 -3.47
N PHE A 155 1.47 13.48 -3.70
CA PHE A 155 2.73 13.93 -3.10
C PHE A 155 2.69 13.97 -1.57
N CYS A 156 1.56 14.36 -0.95
CA CYS A 156 1.38 14.28 0.49
C CYS A 156 1.46 12.84 1.00
N ASP A 157 0.84 11.88 0.29
CA ASP A 157 0.90 10.47 0.66
C ASP A 157 2.31 9.88 0.49
N MET A 158 3.02 10.27 -0.59
CA MET A 158 4.43 9.92 -0.78
C MET A 158 5.31 10.48 0.34
N ALA A 159 5.05 11.72 0.80
CA ALA A 159 5.74 12.31 1.94
C ALA A 159 5.48 11.52 3.23
N ALA A 160 4.23 11.08 3.47
CA ALA A 160 3.89 10.23 4.61
C ALA A 160 4.64 8.89 4.58
N ILE A 161 4.81 8.28 3.40
CA ILE A 161 5.63 7.06 3.24
C ILE A 161 7.08 7.36 3.61
N ARG A 162 7.68 8.45 3.09
CA ARG A 162 9.07 8.82 3.38
C ARG A 162 9.29 9.10 4.87
N LEU A 163 8.33 9.72 5.55
CA LEU A 163 8.39 9.89 7.01
C LEU A 163 8.41 8.55 7.75
N ARG A 164 7.61 7.59 7.34
CA ARG A 164 7.65 6.22 7.90
C ARG A 164 8.98 5.50 7.62
N MET A 165 9.68 5.89 6.55
CA MET A 165 11.01 5.41 6.21
C MET A 165 12.14 6.24 6.87
N PHE A 166 11.79 7.19 7.75
CA PHE A 166 12.71 8.12 8.43
C PHE A 166 13.47 9.06 7.48
N ASP A 167 12.97 9.27 6.26
CA ASP A 167 13.54 10.17 5.26
C ASP A 167 12.83 11.53 5.28
N THR A 168 13.11 12.32 6.30
CA THR A 168 12.48 13.63 6.53
C THR A 168 12.81 14.63 5.41
N SER A 169 14.06 14.59 4.89
CA SER A 169 14.49 15.51 3.83
C SER A 169 13.65 15.31 2.57
N ARG A 170 13.52 14.06 2.12
CA ARG A 170 12.72 13.74 0.94
C ARG A 170 11.23 14.01 1.15
N ALA A 171 10.72 13.81 2.38
CA ALA A 171 9.34 14.15 2.71
C ALA A 171 9.08 15.66 2.55
N LEU A 172 9.98 16.53 3.03
CA LEU A 172 9.84 17.99 2.86
C LEU A 172 9.88 18.43 1.40
N GLU A 173 10.73 17.82 0.56
CA GLU A 173 10.75 18.07 -0.89
C GLU A 173 9.43 17.71 -1.56
N LEU A 174 8.83 16.57 -1.18
CA LEU A 174 7.54 16.13 -1.70
C LEU A 174 6.39 17.04 -1.27
N LEU A 175 6.41 17.54 -0.02
CA LEU A 175 5.43 18.52 0.45
C LEU A 175 5.55 19.85 -0.31
N ALA A 176 6.77 20.31 -0.59
CA ALA A 176 6.98 21.48 -1.44
C ALA A 176 6.43 21.26 -2.86
N SER A 177 6.65 20.05 -3.43
CA SER A 177 6.10 19.68 -4.74
C SER A 177 4.57 19.65 -4.74
N SER A 178 3.95 19.20 -3.64
CA SER A 178 2.50 19.23 -3.45
C SER A 178 1.96 20.66 -3.52
N GLU A 179 2.55 21.57 -2.76
CA GLU A 179 2.14 22.98 -2.71
C GLU A 179 2.34 23.71 -4.06
N MET A 180 3.33 23.31 -4.85
CA MET A 180 3.53 23.82 -6.21
C MET A 180 2.45 23.34 -7.19
N CYS A 181 1.84 22.19 -6.97
CA CYS A 181 0.78 21.67 -7.82
C CYS A 181 -0.56 22.34 -7.53
N SER A 182 -0.92 22.48 -6.27
CA SER A 182 -2.18 23.09 -5.82
C SER A 182 -2.06 23.52 -4.37
N ALA A 183 -2.85 24.50 -3.94
CA ALA A 183 -3.00 24.84 -2.53
C ALA A 183 -3.49 23.59 -1.77
N ASN A 184 -2.63 23.01 -0.97
CA ASN A 184 -2.90 21.79 -0.24
C ASN A 184 -2.69 22.00 1.26
N HIS A 185 -3.82 22.17 1.96
CA HIS A 185 -3.81 22.41 3.39
C HIS A 185 -3.13 21.30 4.20
N ARG A 186 -3.30 20.05 3.77
CA ARG A 186 -2.65 18.88 4.39
C ARG A 186 -1.11 18.96 4.29
N ALA A 187 -0.56 19.48 3.17
CA ALA A 187 0.87 19.68 3.03
C ALA A 187 1.39 20.69 4.06
N GLY A 188 0.69 21.80 4.26
CA GLY A 188 1.01 22.81 5.28
C GLY A 188 1.00 22.23 6.69
N GLN A 189 -0.03 21.44 7.04
CA GLN A 189 -0.12 20.76 8.33
C GLN A 189 1.05 19.79 8.55
N MET A 190 1.36 18.94 7.58
CA MET A 190 2.47 18.00 7.67
C MET A 190 3.81 18.72 7.82
N ARG A 191 4.03 19.79 7.06
CA ARG A 191 5.24 20.62 7.17
C ARG A 191 5.38 21.24 8.55
N TYR A 192 4.29 21.77 9.10
CA TYR A 192 4.28 22.32 10.45
C TYR A 192 4.68 21.27 11.50
N LEU A 193 4.11 20.08 11.42
CA LEU A 193 4.45 18.98 12.34
C LEU A 193 5.91 18.54 12.24
N ILE A 194 6.54 18.65 11.07
CA ILE A 194 7.94 18.25 10.84
C ILE A 194 8.92 19.31 11.36
N ASN A 195 8.75 20.58 10.96
CA ASN A 195 9.76 21.63 11.17
C ASN A 195 9.20 22.97 11.68
N GLY A 196 7.93 23.02 12.04
CA GLY A 196 7.28 24.24 12.57
C GLY A 196 6.97 25.28 11.50
N THR A 197 7.10 24.96 10.19
CA THR A 197 6.79 25.89 9.09
C THR A 197 5.52 25.45 8.36
N GLY A 198 4.62 26.37 8.11
CA GLY A 198 3.36 26.11 7.41
C GLY A 198 2.46 27.34 7.46
N ASP A 199 1.70 27.57 6.41
CA ASP A 199 0.71 28.64 6.34
C ASP A 199 -0.59 28.14 7.00
N LEU A 200 -0.64 28.26 8.32
CA LEU A 200 -1.75 27.80 9.17
C LEU A 200 -2.16 28.92 10.14
N SER A 201 -3.43 28.96 10.49
CA SER A 201 -3.93 29.83 11.54
C SER A 201 -3.38 29.44 12.92
N ASP A 202 -3.36 30.38 13.86
CA ASP A 202 -2.86 30.12 15.21
C ASP A 202 -3.69 29.04 15.94
N MET A 203 -4.99 28.97 15.68
CA MET A 203 -5.87 27.94 16.23
C MET A 203 -5.51 26.55 15.70
N GLU A 204 -5.21 26.42 14.40
CA GLU A 204 -4.80 25.15 13.81
C GLU A 204 -3.41 24.69 14.32
N LYS A 205 -2.48 25.63 14.47
CA LYS A 205 -1.16 25.35 15.09
C LYS A 205 -1.32 24.82 16.51
N GLN A 206 -2.17 25.48 17.32
CA GLN A 206 -2.43 25.03 18.68
C GLN A 206 -3.03 23.62 18.70
N GLN A 207 -4.02 23.33 17.86
CA GLN A 207 -4.63 22.00 17.77
C GLN A 207 -3.58 20.93 17.37
N LEU A 208 -2.74 21.22 16.38
CA LEU A 208 -1.69 20.30 15.95
C LEU A 208 -0.62 20.08 17.01
N ASP A 209 -0.28 21.10 17.81
CA ASP A 209 0.65 20.97 18.94
C ASP A 209 0.07 20.11 20.05
N GLU A 210 -1.23 20.25 20.35
CA GLU A 210 -1.94 19.40 21.30
C GLU A 210 -1.98 17.94 20.82
N GLU A 211 -2.29 17.70 19.54
CA GLU A 211 -2.27 16.36 18.95
C GLU A 211 -0.87 15.73 18.96
N LYS A 212 0.17 16.53 18.68
CA LYS A 212 1.58 16.12 18.72
C LYS A 212 2.00 15.72 20.14
N GLU A 213 1.61 16.47 21.16
CA GLU A 213 1.93 16.13 22.54
C GLU A 213 1.16 14.87 22.99
N ALA A 214 -0.10 14.75 22.65
CA ALA A 214 -0.88 13.53 22.91
C ALA A 214 -0.30 12.29 22.20
N ALA A 215 0.27 12.47 20.99
CA ALA A 215 0.97 11.40 20.28
C ALA A 215 2.27 11.01 20.98
N ARG A 216 3.05 11.98 21.49
CA ARG A 216 4.27 11.74 22.28
C ARG A 216 3.98 10.97 23.56
N GLU A 217 2.93 11.36 24.29
CA GLU A 217 2.52 10.63 25.50
C GLU A 217 2.15 9.18 25.18
N ARG A 218 1.38 8.96 24.11
CA ARG A 218 1.07 7.58 23.64
C ARG A 218 2.32 6.79 23.28
N ALA A 219 3.29 7.45 22.62
CA ALA A 219 4.55 6.80 22.27
C ALA A 219 5.38 6.41 23.51
N ARG A 220 5.42 7.25 24.55
CA ARG A 220 6.06 6.94 25.83
C ARG A 220 5.44 5.71 26.53
N LEU A 221 4.15 5.48 26.33
CA LEU A 221 3.46 4.32 26.90
C LEU A 221 3.65 3.05 26.06
N SER A 222 4.24 3.15 24.87
CA SER A 222 4.43 2.01 23.97
C SER A 222 5.43 0.99 24.52
N PRO A 223 5.25 -0.31 24.19
CA PRO A 223 6.21 -1.36 24.59
C PRO A 223 7.63 -1.05 24.13
N ALA A 224 7.82 -0.53 22.91
CA ALA A 224 9.12 -0.19 22.36
C ALA A 224 9.85 0.91 23.16
N TYR A 225 9.12 1.94 23.59
CA TYR A 225 9.70 2.99 24.43
C TYR A 225 10.13 2.45 25.80
N LYS A 226 9.25 1.66 26.43
CA LYS A 226 9.54 1.02 27.74
C LYS A 226 10.72 0.04 27.66
N GLU A 227 10.86 -0.67 26.52
CA GLU A 227 12.01 -1.53 26.26
C GLU A 227 13.32 -0.75 26.25
N VAL A 228 13.34 0.42 25.61
CA VAL A 228 14.51 1.31 25.60
C VAL A 228 14.74 1.93 26.98
N GLU A 229 13.72 2.42 27.66
CA GLU A 229 13.81 3.02 28.99
C GLU A 229 14.40 2.03 30.00
N ALA A 230 13.95 0.76 29.98
CA ALA A 230 14.45 -0.32 30.80
C ALA A 230 15.95 -0.65 30.57
N LEU A 231 16.55 -0.23 29.44
CA LEU A 231 18.00 -0.37 29.24
C LEU A 231 18.80 0.53 30.18
N PHE A 232 18.31 1.74 30.43
CA PHE A 232 19.02 2.74 31.26
C PHE A 232 18.95 2.43 32.76
N GLU A 233 18.09 1.48 33.17
CA GLU A 233 18.03 0.98 34.54
C GLU A 233 19.04 -0.14 34.83
N LYS A 234 19.74 -0.64 33.79
CA LYS A 234 20.67 -1.78 33.89
C LYS A 234 22.12 -1.32 34.05
N ASP A 235 22.96 -2.22 34.58
CA ASP A 235 24.41 -2.01 34.67
C ASP A 235 25.03 -1.77 33.29
N SER A 236 26.00 -0.82 33.24
CA SER A 236 26.59 -0.31 32.00
C SER A 236 27.19 -1.37 31.06
N VAL A 237 27.66 -2.50 31.58
CA VAL A 237 28.24 -3.59 30.76
C VAL A 237 27.17 -4.37 29.99
N ARG A 238 25.95 -4.46 30.53
CA ARG A 238 24.81 -5.15 29.86
C ARG A 238 24.07 -4.27 28.86
N ILE A 239 24.08 -2.96 29.07
CA ILE A 239 23.38 -1.99 28.20
C ILE A 239 23.78 -2.18 26.75
N PHE A 240 25.07 -2.28 26.42
CA PHE A 240 25.53 -2.39 25.03
C PHE A 240 25.04 -3.66 24.34
N LYS A 241 25.05 -4.80 25.05
CA LYS A 241 24.61 -6.09 24.47
C LYS A 241 23.09 -6.09 24.20
N ASP A 242 22.33 -5.61 25.16
CA ASP A 242 20.87 -5.57 25.08
C ASP A 242 20.41 -4.51 24.04
N ALA A 243 21.10 -3.35 23.97
CA ALA A 243 20.87 -2.35 22.95
C ALA A 243 21.13 -2.89 21.53
N ASP A 244 22.21 -3.66 21.35
CA ASP A 244 22.53 -4.32 20.08
C ASP A 244 21.43 -5.32 19.66
N GLU A 245 20.82 -6.02 20.60
CA GLU A 245 19.73 -6.94 20.33
C GLU A 245 18.45 -6.20 19.92
N ILE A 246 18.09 -5.14 20.63
CA ILE A 246 16.94 -4.27 20.29
C ILE A 246 17.13 -3.67 18.90
N VAL A 247 18.30 -3.09 18.60
CA VAL A 247 18.60 -2.50 17.28
C VAL A 247 18.56 -3.56 16.18
N ARG A 248 19.03 -4.80 16.42
CA ARG A 248 18.92 -5.90 15.46
C ARG A 248 17.47 -6.27 15.19
N ASN A 249 16.64 -6.32 16.20
CA ASN A 249 15.21 -6.60 16.08
C ASN A 249 14.49 -5.51 15.28
N TRP A 250 14.75 -4.23 15.59
CA TRP A 250 14.19 -3.11 14.83
C TRP A 250 14.64 -3.10 13.38
N LYS A 251 15.93 -3.35 13.10
CA LYS A 251 16.43 -3.49 11.72
C LYS A 251 15.77 -4.63 10.96
N ARG A 252 15.48 -5.75 11.62
CA ARG A 252 14.77 -6.87 11.01
C ARG A 252 13.34 -6.51 10.67
N THR A 253 12.63 -5.86 11.58
CA THR A 253 11.26 -5.36 11.37
C THR A 253 11.24 -4.33 10.24
N TYR A 254 12.14 -3.36 10.25
CA TYR A 254 12.26 -2.34 9.20
C TYR A 254 12.50 -2.95 7.80
N ARG A 255 13.41 -3.93 7.71
CA ARG A 255 13.68 -4.63 6.44
C ARG A 255 12.48 -5.42 5.92
N ALA A 256 11.60 -5.86 6.80
CA ALA A 256 10.36 -6.54 6.39
C ALA A 256 9.29 -5.57 5.85
N MET A 257 9.42 -4.27 6.11
CA MET A 257 8.55 -3.20 5.59
C MET A 257 9.00 -2.69 4.21
N LEU A 258 10.28 -2.87 3.88
CA LEU A 258 10.85 -2.53 2.57
C LEU A 258 10.56 -3.62 1.53
#